data_0804fd1d863b4b31c00d013f43ea1fcc
#
_entry.id   0804fd1d863b4b31c00d013f43ea1fcc
#
_cell.length_a   1.000
_cell.length_b   1.000
_cell.length_c   1.000
_cell.angle_alpha   90.00
_cell.angle_beta   90.00
_cell.angle_gamma   90.00
#
_symmetry.space_group_name_H-M   'P 1'
#
loop_
_entity.id
_entity.type
_entity.pdbx_description
1 polymer ?
#
loop_
_entity_poly.entity_id
_entity_poly.type
_entity_poly.pdbx_seq_one_letter_code
_entity_poly.pdbx_strand_id
1 'polypeptide(L)'
;MATSDDLGCSRRTVWQAVIGTLALLVAAGRPRPVSAAQQSWPDFLDQIAREARRLGISPATTQAALARAERLERVIELDRRQPEGRMSFADYIGRVIDANRVRRGQEMLATHWDLLEQIRFRFGVPNPTLVALWGLESSYGRNTGSWSVVSALATLAHEGRRSEFFRGELMAALQILDAGDVGLDEMTGSWAGAMGQAQFMPSTYLRHAVDWDGDGQRDIWGSVPDVFASMSNLLARSGWRQGELWGREVQAPADLPAGRRDTVAAFAKAGVRDREGGPLPNSDIPAVLLRMDGPGGRAFLTYHNFQVIKIWNRSDYFALSVGLLSDQLKAA
;
A
#
# COMPACT_ATOMS: atom_id res chain seq x y z
N MET A 1 -26.30 -45.81 10.62
CA MET A 1 -27.25 -44.68 10.48
C MET A 1 -26.86 -43.62 11.46
N ALA A 2 -26.21 -42.59 11.04
CA ALA A 2 -26.18 -41.23 11.57
C ALA A 2 -25.06 -40.49 10.85
N THR A 3 -25.43 -39.48 10.17
CA THR A 3 -24.76 -38.70 9.16
C THR A 3 -23.78 -37.72 9.77
N SER A 4 -22.59 -37.66 9.19
CA SER A 4 -21.58 -36.59 9.36
C SER A 4 -22.04 -35.35 8.62
N ASP A 5 -22.22 -34.22 9.29
CA ASP A 5 -22.39 -32.92 8.68
C ASP A 5 -21.09 -32.11 8.68
N ASP A 6 -20.74 -31.71 7.49
CA ASP A 6 -19.63 -30.85 7.07
C ASP A 6 -19.64 -29.49 7.78
N LEU A 7 -18.50 -29.12 8.33
CA LEU A 7 -18.14 -27.74 8.59
C LEU A 7 -17.09 -27.27 7.57
N GLY A 8 -17.56 -26.96 6.37
CA GLY A 8 -16.80 -26.26 5.34
C GLY A 8 -16.47 -24.84 5.77
N CYS A 9 -15.39 -24.67 6.52
CA CYS A 9 -14.84 -23.35 6.80
C CYS A 9 -14.13 -22.85 5.53
N SER A 10 -14.80 -21.96 4.79
CA SER A 10 -14.33 -21.37 3.56
C SER A 10 -12.99 -20.65 3.74
N ARG A 11 -11.96 -21.13 3.05
CA ARG A 11 -10.60 -20.55 2.98
C ARG A 11 -10.55 -19.11 2.39
N ARG A 12 -11.67 -18.56 1.98
CA ARG A 12 -11.79 -17.22 1.37
C ARG A 12 -11.75 -16.05 2.37
N THR A 13 -12.06 -16.29 3.63
CA THR A 13 -12.21 -15.22 4.63
C THR A 13 -10.87 -14.79 5.26
N VAL A 14 -9.79 -15.57 5.12
CA VAL A 14 -8.50 -15.29 5.76
C VAL A 14 -7.65 -14.29 4.97
N TRP A 15 -7.89 -14.15 3.67
CA TRP A 15 -7.06 -13.31 2.79
C TRP A 15 -7.36 -11.80 2.88
N GLN A 16 -8.53 -11.41 3.35
CA GLN A 16 -8.89 -9.99 3.48
C GLN A 16 -8.17 -9.27 4.63
N ALA A 17 -7.56 -10.01 5.55
CA ALA A 17 -6.93 -9.42 6.75
C ALA A 17 -5.46 -8.99 6.55
N VAL A 18 -4.78 -9.41 5.46
CA VAL A 18 -3.35 -9.14 5.25
C VAL A 18 -3.10 -7.89 4.39
N ILE A 19 -4.08 -7.46 3.59
CA ILE A 19 -3.92 -6.34 2.64
C ILE A 19 -4.16 -4.96 3.29
N GLY A 20 -4.70 -4.91 4.50
CA GLY A 20 -5.13 -3.67 5.17
C GLY A 20 -4.17 -3.07 6.19
N THR A 21 -2.89 -3.47 6.22
CA THR A 21 -1.97 -2.90 7.23
C THR A 21 -1.36 -1.59 6.74
N LEU A 22 -2.18 -0.57 6.55
CA LEU A 22 -1.71 0.81 6.56
C LEU A 22 -1.29 1.14 8.00
N ALA A 23 -0.03 0.86 8.36
CA ALA A 23 0.56 1.31 9.62
C ALA A 23 0.82 2.82 9.54
N LEU A 24 -0.24 3.62 9.63
CA LEU A 24 -0.18 5.07 9.89
C LEU A 24 0.08 5.28 11.38
N LEU A 25 1.35 5.22 11.79
CA LEU A 25 1.81 5.79 13.05
C LEU A 25 1.69 7.32 12.96
N VAL A 26 0.53 7.84 13.34
CA VAL A 26 0.35 9.25 13.65
C VAL A 26 0.71 9.44 15.13
N ALA A 27 1.54 10.44 15.42
CA ALA A 27 1.95 10.84 16.76
C ALA A 27 0.78 10.82 17.74
N ALA A 28 1.01 10.25 18.92
CA ALA A 28 0.04 10.16 20.00
C ALA A 28 -0.41 11.58 20.45
N GLY A 29 -1.50 12.04 19.89
CA GLY A 29 -2.26 13.16 20.41
C GLY A 29 -2.96 12.73 21.70
N ARG A 30 -2.86 13.54 22.75
CA ARG A 30 -3.55 13.34 24.04
C ARG A 30 -5.03 13.02 23.81
N PRO A 31 -5.63 12.04 24.51
CA PRO A 31 -7.05 11.78 24.41
C PRO A 31 -7.84 13.01 24.87
N ARG A 32 -8.62 13.57 23.95
CA ARG A 32 -9.65 14.55 24.32
C ARG A 32 -10.81 13.82 25.01
N PRO A 33 -11.39 14.40 26.06
CA PRO A 33 -12.54 13.81 26.71
C PRO A 33 -13.71 13.73 25.71
N VAL A 34 -14.20 12.52 25.49
CA VAL A 34 -15.42 12.24 24.71
C VAL A 34 -16.60 12.64 25.56
N SER A 35 -17.22 13.79 25.25
CA SER A 35 -18.63 14.07 25.56
C SER A 35 -19.11 15.22 24.66
N ALA A 36 -19.23 14.96 23.39
CA ALA A 36 -20.24 15.60 22.55
C ALA A 36 -21.14 14.47 22.09
N ALA A 37 -22.46 14.63 22.15
CA ALA A 37 -23.39 13.67 21.60
C ALA A 37 -22.94 13.37 20.16
N GLN A 38 -22.69 12.09 19.86
CA GLN A 38 -22.20 11.68 18.54
C GLN A 38 -23.21 12.19 17.52
N GLN A 39 -22.74 13.00 16.56
CA GLN A 39 -23.58 13.58 15.51
C GLN A 39 -24.37 12.47 14.81
N SER A 40 -25.65 12.68 14.49
CA SER A 40 -26.41 11.67 13.74
C SER A 40 -25.82 11.46 12.35
N TRP A 41 -25.98 10.26 11.80
CA TRP A 41 -25.49 9.95 10.45
C TRP A 41 -26.04 10.91 9.38
N PRO A 42 -27.34 11.24 9.35
CA PRO A 42 -27.86 12.23 8.40
C PRO A 42 -27.22 13.61 8.58
N ASP A 43 -27.10 14.12 9.81
CA ASP A 43 -26.49 15.43 10.06
C ASP A 43 -25.01 15.46 9.62
N PHE A 44 -24.32 14.35 9.81
CA PHE A 44 -22.94 14.19 9.34
C PHE A 44 -22.87 14.27 7.81
N LEU A 45 -23.72 13.52 7.09
CA LEU A 45 -23.76 13.59 5.62
C LEU A 45 -24.11 14.96 5.10
N ASP A 46 -25.04 15.68 5.76
CA ASP A 46 -25.35 17.06 5.45
C ASP A 46 -24.14 18.01 5.64
N GLN A 47 -23.35 17.76 6.67
CA GLN A 47 -22.11 18.50 6.88
C GLN A 47 -21.07 18.22 5.77
N ILE A 48 -20.93 16.95 5.39
CA ILE A 48 -20.08 16.54 4.25
C ILE A 48 -20.53 17.23 2.97
N ALA A 49 -21.83 17.27 2.69
CA ALA A 49 -22.37 17.94 1.50
C ALA A 49 -22.07 19.46 1.47
N ARG A 50 -22.17 20.13 2.63
CA ARG A 50 -21.80 21.55 2.74
C ARG A 50 -20.30 21.78 2.50
N GLU A 51 -19.45 20.88 2.96
CA GLU A 51 -18.02 20.96 2.77
C GLU A 51 -17.62 20.68 1.31
N ALA A 52 -18.17 19.66 0.70
CA ALA A 52 -17.96 19.32 -0.71
C ALA A 52 -18.30 20.52 -1.62
N ARG A 53 -19.43 21.19 -1.35
CA ARG A 53 -19.82 22.41 -2.09
C ARG A 53 -18.80 23.54 -1.92
N ARG A 54 -18.23 23.72 -0.71
CA ARG A 54 -17.17 24.75 -0.49
C ARG A 54 -15.89 24.46 -1.25
N LEU A 55 -15.62 23.18 -1.51
CA LEU A 55 -14.48 22.72 -2.32
C LEU A 55 -14.78 22.74 -3.83
N GLY A 56 -15.96 23.18 -4.25
CA GLY A 56 -16.35 23.29 -5.65
C GLY A 56 -16.85 21.99 -6.27
N ILE A 57 -17.06 20.92 -5.47
CA ILE A 57 -17.62 19.65 -5.96
C ILE A 57 -19.10 19.88 -6.33
N SER A 58 -19.52 19.36 -7.48
CA SER A 58 -20.88 19.60 -7.99
C SER A 58 -21.94 19.06 -7.03
N PRO A 59 -23.09 19.77 -6.91
CA PRO A 59 -24.22 19.27 -6.12
C PRO A 59 -24.74 17.93 -6.62
N ALA A 60 -24.72 17.68 -7.93
CA ALA A 60 -25.18 16.43 -8.52
C ALA A 60 -24.34 15.24 -8.08
N THR A 61 -23.00 15.33 -8.18
CA THR A 61 -22.07 14.29 -7.72
C THR A 61 -22.21 14.07 -6.23
N THR A 62 -22.20 15.16 -5.44
CA THR A 62 -22.31 15.06 -3.97
C THR A 62 -23.61 14.40 -3.56
N GLN A 63 -24.74 14.79 -4.14
CA GLN A 63 -26.05 14.20 -3.82
C GLN A 63 -26.10 12.72 -4.22
N ALA A 64 -25.67 12.37 -5.43
CA ALA A 64 -25.67 10.99 -5.90
C ALA A 64 -24.82 10.08 -4.99
N ALA A 65 -23.62 10.53 -4.62
CA ALA A 65 -22.71 9.77 -3.79
C ALA A 65 -23.21 9.60 -2.33
N LEU A 66 -23.67 10.70 -1.70
CA LEU A 66 -24.09 10.68 -0.30
C LEU A 66 -25.46 10.05 -0.09
N ALA A 67 -26.39 10.12 -1.08
CA ALA A 67 -27.68 9.42 -1.00
C ALA A 67 -27.52 7.89 -0.96
N ARG A 68 -26.39 7.35 -1.46
CA ARG A 68 -26.07 5.94 -1.48
C ARG A 68 -25.06 5.54 -0.40
N ALA A 69 -24.58 6.51 0.40
CA ALA A 69 -23.62 6.26 1.46
C ALA A 69 -24.28 5.53 2.64
N GLU A 70 -23.78 4.37 2.96
CA GLU A 70 -24.24 3.54 4.08
C GLU A 70 -23.22 3.58 5.21
N ARG A 71 -23.72 3.58 6.47
CA ARG A 71 -22.87 3.38 7.64
C ARG A 71 -22.58 1.89 7.81
N LEU A 72 -21.32 1.51 7.65
CA LEU A 72 -20.89 0.12 7.57
C LEU A 72 -20.34 -0.37 8.91
N GLU A 73 -21.13 -1.05 9.71
CA GLU A 73 -20.72 -1.58 11.04
C GLU A 73 -19.50 -2.49 10.93
N ARG A 74 -19.40 -3.27 9.85
CA ARG A 74 -18.26 -4.16 9.63
C ARG A 74 -16.94 -3.40 9.42
N VAL A 75 -16.99 -2.22 8.83
CA VAL A 75 -15.82 -1.32 8.68
C VAL A 75 -15.34 -0.86 10.06
N ILE A 76 -16.28 -0.50 10.94
CA ILE A 76 -15.97 -0.09 12.32
C ILE A 76 -15.32 -1.23 13.10
N GLU A 77 -15.86 -2.44 12.99
CA GLU A 77 -15.26 -3.62 13.61
C GLU A 77 -13.83 -3.89 13.12
N LEU A 78 -13.60 -3.79 11.81
CA LEU A 78 -12.28 -3.99 11.21
C LEU A 78 -11.28 -2.93 11.67
N ASP A 79 -11.69 -1.65 11.74
CA ASP A 79 -10.84 -0.57 12.25
C ASP A 79 -10.45 -0.77 13.73
N ARG A 80 -11.39 -1.26 14.56
CA ARG A 80 -11.14 -1.54 15.98
C ARG A 80 -10.29 -2.79 16.23
N ARG A 81 -10.35 -3.76 15.32
CA ARG A 81 -9.64 -5.05 15.41
C ARG A 81 -8.30 -5.07 14.72
N GLN A 82 -7.78 -3.94 14.26
CA GLN A 82 -6.43 -3.93 13.64
C GLN A 82 -5.44 -4.56 14.62
N PRO A 83 -4.89 -5.75 14.33
CA PRO A 83 -3.90 -6.36 15.22
C PRO A 83 -2.63 -5.51 15.16
N GLU A 84 -2.29 -4.89 16.26
CA GLU A 84 -0.94 -4.38 16.46
C GLU A 84 -0.01 -5.59 16.41
N GLY A 85 0.75 -5.71 15.30
CA GLY A 85 1.40 -6.93 14.87
C GLY A 85 2.33 -7.56 15.89
N ARG A 86 2.11 -8.85 16.11
CA ARG A 86 3.02 -9.74 16.85
C ARG A 86 3.53 -10.88 15.98
N MET A 87 3.47 -10.74 14.66
CA MET A 87 3.99 -11.73 13.73
C MET A 87 5.48 -11.50 13.52
N SER A 88 6.30 -12.56 13.55
CA SER A 88 7.70 -12.47 13.17
C SER A 88 7.85 -12.06 11.71
N PHE A 89 8.98 -11.46 11.36
CA PHE A 89 9.26 -11.11 9.96
C PHE A 89 9.34 -12.36 9.08
N ALA A 90 9.91 -13.44 9.63
CA ALA A 90 10.00 -14.72 8.92
C ALA A 90 8.61 -15.28 8.55
N ASP A 91 7.66 -15.29 9.50
CA ASP A 91 6.30 -15.73 9.26
C ASP A 91 5.57 -14.81 8.27
N TYR A 92 5.79 -13.50 8.40
CA TYR A 92 5.19 -12.51 7.49
C TYR A 92 5.66 -12.74 6.05
N ILE A 93 6.99 -12.82 5.83
CA ILE A 93 7.55 -13.06 4.49
C ILE A 93 7.05 -14.38 3.91
N GLY A 94 7.04 -15.46 4.69
CA GLY A 94 6.54 -16.76 4.23
C GLY A 94 5.08 -16.74 3.79
N ARG A 95 4.27 -15.82 4.32
CA ARG A 95 2.86 -15.62 3.91
C ARG A 95 2.70 -14.74 2.68
N VAL A 96 3.52 -13.69 2.56
CA VAL A 96 3.35 -12.69 1.50
C VAL A 96 4.18 -12.96 0.26
N ILE A 97 5.25 -13.77 0.37
CA ILE A 97 6.11 -14.18 -0.75
C ILE A 97 6.11 -15.70 -0.82
N ASP A 98 5.05 -16.28 -1.36
CA ASP A 98 4.97 -17.69 -1.67
C ASP A 98 5.36 -18.00 -3.13
N ALA A 99 5.64 -19.27 -3.43
CA ALA A 99 6.04 -19.70 -4.77
C ALA A 99 5.01 -19.37 -5.85
N ASN A 100 3.71 -19.34 -5.53
CA ASN A 100 2.65 -18.99 -6.48
C ASN A 100 2.69 -17.51 -6.82
N ARG A 101 2.94 -16.64 -5.83
CA ARG A 101 3.09 -15.20 -6.06
C ARG A 101 4.31 -14.90 -6.91
N VAL A 102 5.44 -15.54 -6.65
CA VAL A 102 6.67 -15.39 -7.45
C VAL A 102 6.42 -15.81 -8.90
N ARG A 103 5.94 -17.04 -9.13
CA ARG A 103 5.64 -17.53 -10.48
C ARG A 103 4.69 -16.61 -11.23
N ARG A 104 3.58 -16.21 -10.59
CA ARG A 104 2.64 -15.29 -11.22
C ARG A 104 3.25 -13.92 -11.49
N GLY A 105 4.10 -13.41 -10.61
CA GLY A 105 4.82 -12.17 -10.85
C GLY A 105 5.73 -12.25 -12.08
N GLN A 106 6.41 -13.37 -12.27
CA GLN A 106 7.23 -13.63 -13.46
C GLN A 106 6.37 -13.69 -14.73
N GLU A 107 5.22 -14.37 -14.67
CA GLU A 107 4.24 -14.38 -15.75
C GLU A 107 3.76 -12.94 -16.10
N MET A 108 3.42 -12.14 -15.10
CA MET A 108 2.97 -10.75 -15.29
C MET A 108 4.08 -9.85 -15.80
N LEU A 109 5.31 -10.03 -15.32
CA LEU A 109 6.48 -9.31 -15.81
C LEU A 109 6.70 -9.59 -17.31
N ALA A 110 6.61 -10.85 -17.74
CA ALA A 110 6.73 -11.24 -19.14
C ALA A 110 5.54 -10.74 -19.99
N THR A 111 4.30 -10.86 -19.49
CA THR A 111 3.09 -10.45 -20.20
C THR A 111 3.06 -8.94 -20.50
N HIS A 112 3.57 -8.13 -19.57
CA HIS A 112 3.51 -6.66 -19.67
C HIS A 112 4.87 -6.03 -19.95
N TRP A 113 5.85 -6.81 -20.47
CA TRP A 113 7.23 -6.36 -20.62
C TRP A 113 7.36 -5.05 -21.39
N ASP A 114 6.77 -4.97 -22.59
CA ASP A 114 6.90 -3.80 -23.47
C ASP A 114 6.29 -2.54 -22.85
N LEU A 115 5.15 -2.66 -22.19
CA LEU A 115 4.52 -1.58 -21.45
C LEU A 115 5.40 -1.12 -20.28
N LEU A 116 5.90 -2.07 -19.50
CA LEU A 116 6.76 -1.79 -18.35
C LEU A 116 8.07 -1.11 -18.76
N GLU A 117 8.66 -1.48 -19.90
CA GLU A 117 9.85 -0.81 -20.43
C GLU A 117 9.57 0.65 -20.83
N GLN A 118 8.42 0.94 -21.46
CA GLN A 118 8.02 2.31 -21.78
C GLN A 118 7.85 3.15 -20.49
N ILE A 119 7.18 2.58 -19.49
CA ILE A 119 6.97 3.22 -18.18
C ILE A 119 8.29 3.41 -17.43
N ARG A 120 9.17 2.39 -17.43
CA ARG A 120 10.52 2.48 -16.87
C ARG A 120 11.34 3.58 -17.51
N PHE A 121 11.28 3.69 -18.84
CA PHE A 121 11.97 4.77 -19.57
C PHE A 121 11.49 6.15 -19.12
N ARG A 122 10.19 6.31 -18.86
CA ARG A 122 9.58 7.59 -18.47
C ARG A 122 9.82 7.96 -17.01
N PHE A 123 9.77 6.98 -16.08
CA PHE A 123 9.77 7.23 -14.65
C PHE A 123 11.00 6.70 -13.90
N GLY A 124 11.81 5.86 -14.52
CA GLY A 124 13.06 5.34 -13.95
C GLY A 124 12.89 4.23 -12.91
N VAL A 125 11.67 3.73 -12.68
CA VAL A 125 11.40 2.66 -11.71
C VAL A 125 11.55 1.29 -12.38
N PRO A 126 12.31 0.33 -11.81
CA PRO A 126 12.51 -0.98 -12.42
C PRO A 126 11.22 -1.80 -12.52
N ASN A 127 11.02 -2.50 -13.63
CA ASN A 127 9.87 -3.36 -13.91
C ASN A 127 9.57 -4.37 -12.77
N PRO A 128 10.58 -5.11 -12.25
CA PRO A 128 10.33 -6.05 -11.16
C PRO A 128 9.81 -5.38 -9.89
N THR A 129 10.19 -4.14 -9.62
CA THR A 129 9.71 -3.38 -8.45
C THR A 129 8.23 -3.02 -8.59
N LEU A 130 7.79 -2.60 -9.78
CA LEU A 130 6.38 -2.30 -10.05
C LEU A 130 5.52 -3.54 -9.97
N VAL A 131 5.96 -4.64 -10.58
CA VAL A 131 5.23 -5.91 -10.54
C VAL A 131 5.18 -6.47 -9.11
N ALA A 132 6.25 -6.32 -8.31
CA ALA A 132 6.26 -6.71 -6.91
C ALA A 132 5.24 -5.91 -6.08
N LEU A 133 5.19 -4.58 -6.25
CA LEU A 133 4.19 -3.72 -5.61
C LEU A 133 2.78 -4.15 -6.00
N TRP A 134 2.49 -4.28 -7.29
CA TRP A 134 1.19 -4.73 -7.78
C TRP A 134 0.78 -6.08 -7.21
N GLY A 135 1.73 -7.01 -7.12
CA GLY A 135 1.53 -8.32 -6.51
C GLY A 135 1.19 -8.25 -5.03
N LEU A 136 1.85 -7.37 -4.28
CA LEU A 136 1.62 -7.22 -2.84
C LEU A 136 0.33 -6.45 -2.54
N GLU A 137 0.00 -5.42 -3.34
CA GLU A 137 -1.18 -4.58 -3.11
C GLU A 137 -2.49 -5.28 -3.49
N SER A 138 -2.55 -5.87 -4.67
CA SER A 138 -3.81 -6.39 -5.21
C SER A 138 -3.74 -7.82 -5.73
N SER A 139 -2.67 -8.57 -5.44
CA SER A 139 -2.43 -9.89 -6.04
C SER A 139 -2.50 -9.85 -7.58
N TYR A 140 -1.83 -8.87 -8.18
CA TYR A 140 -1.82 -8.63 -9.62
C TYR A 140 -3.22 -8.32 -10.16
N GLY A 141 -3.92 -7.37 -9.54
CA GLY A 141 -5.24 -6.90 -9.91
C GLY A 141 -6.42 -7.82 -9.54
N ARG A 142 -6.16 -8.97 -8.88
CA ARG A 142 -7.22 -9.94 -8.55
C ARG A 142 -8.00 -9.62 -7.27
N ASN A 143 -7.46 -8.77 -6.43
CA ASN A 143 -8.01 -8.45 -5.13
C ASN A 143 -7.88 -6.94 -4.86
N THR A 144 -8.81 -6.19 -5.36
CA THR A 144 -8.85 -4.73 -5.26
C THR A 144 -9.76 -4.24 -4.12
N GLY A 145 -10.50 -5.16 -3.49
CA GLY A 145 -11.58 -4.84 -2.55
C GLY A 145 -12.92 -4.68 -3.27
N SER A 146 -13.99 -4.78 -2.47
CA SER A 146 -15.37 -4.69 -2.97
C SER A 146 -16.25 -3.74 -2.15
N TRP A 147 -15.63 -2.95 -1.27
CA TRP A 147 -16.35 -1.97 -0.48
C TRP A 147 -16.59 -0.69 -1.28
N SER A 148 -17.78 -0.09 -1.15
CA SER A 148 -17.97 1.29 -1.60
C SER A 148 -16.98 2.20 -0.86
N VAL A 149 -16.09 2.84 -1.60
CA VAL A 149 -15.08 3.73 -1.03
C VAL A 149 -15.74 4.90 -0.30
N VAL A 150 -16.81 5.46 -0.88
CA VAL A 150 -17.58 6.56 -0.26
C VAL A 150 -18.17 6.11 1.08
N SER A 151 -18.85 4.96 1.12
CA SER A 151 -19.46 4.45 2.37
C SER A 151 -18.41 4.09 3.43
N ALA A 152 -17.30 3.46 3.03
CA ALA A 152 -16.21 3.10 3.93
C ALA A 152 -15.56 4.35 4.55
N LEU A 153 -15.21 5.34 3.73
CA LEU A 153 -14.58 6.58 4.20
C LEU A 153 -15.53 7.44 5.02
N ALA A 154 -16.81 7.54 4.63
CA ALA A 154 -17.83 8.25 5.41
C ALA A 154 -18.03 7.61 6.79
N THR A 155 -18.06 6.28 6.86
CA THR A 155 -18.17 5.53 8.12
C THR A 155 -16.99 5.83 9.04
N LEU A 156 -15.75 5.73 8.52
CA LEU A 156 -14.53 5.98 9.29
C LEU A 156 -14.39 7.45 9.71
N ALA A 157 -14.84 8.38 8.87
CA ALA A 157 -14.87 9.80 9.19
C ALA A 157 -15.88 10.13 10.29
N HIS A 158 -17.03 9.44 10.33
CA HIS A 158 -18.07 9.60 11.34
C HIS A 158 -17.68 9.02 12.71
N GLU A 159 -16.92 7.91 12.75
CA GLU A 159 -16.60 7.18 14.00
C GLU A 159 -15.62 7.88 14.96
N GLY A 160 -15.01 8.98 14.55
CA GLY A 160 -14.20 9.85 15.41
C GLY A 160 -12.74 9.48 15.61
N ARG A 161 -12.33 8.22 15.44
CA ARG A 161 -10.93 7.81 15.45
C ARG A 161 -10.29 8.11 14.10
N ARG A 162 -9.32 9.04 14.02
CA ARG A 162 -8.73 9.54 12.77
C ARG A 162 -9.75 10.21 11.82
N SER A 163 -10.84 10.78 12.37
CA SER A 163 -11.94 11.33 11.58
C SER A 163 -11.49 12.40 10.57
N GLU A 164 -10.57 13.30 10.94
CA GLU A 164 -10.06 14.34 10.03
C GLU A 164 -9.34 13.75 8.81
N PHE A 165 -8.53 12.70 9.01
CA PHE A 165 -7.86 12.01 7.91
C PHE A 165 -8.87 11.40 6.93
N PHE A 166 -9.80 10.59 7.44
CA PHE A 166 -10.79 9.93 6.58
C PHE A 166 -11.78 10.91 5.95
N ARG A 167 -12.04 12.04 6.63
CA ARG A 167 -12.84 13.13 6.06
C ARG A 167 -12.13 13.77 4.87
N GLY A 168 -10.84 14.02 4.95
CA GLY A 168 -10.03 14.49 3.82
C GLY A 168 -10.03 13.51 2.66
N GLU A 169 -9.91 12.22 2.94
CA GLU A 169 -9.97 11.18 1.91
C GLU A 169 -11.36 11.06 1.27
N LEU A 170 -12.44 11.26 2.05
CA LEU A 170 -13.80 11.31 1.50
C LEU A 170 -14.00 12.49 0.56
N MET A 171 -13.48 13.68 0.91
CA MET A 171 -13.52 14.84 0.00
C MET A 171 -12.77 14.56 -1.29
N ALA A 172 -11.59 13.94 -1.21
CA ALA A 172 -10.80 13.53 -2.37
C ALA A 172 -11.55 12.49 -3.23
N ALA A 173 -12.24 11.52 -2.62
CA ALA A 173 -13.07 10.56 -3.35
C ALA A 173 -14.22 11.23 -4.11
N LEU A 174 -14.90 12.21 -3.49
CA LEU A 174 -15.94 12.98 -4.16
C LEU A 174 -15.38 13.83 -5.32
N GLN A 175 -14.16 14.37 -5.21
CA GLN A 175 -13.49 15.08 -6.31
C GLN A 175 -13.18 14.15 -7.50
N ILE A 176 -12.76 12.92 -7.23
CA ILE A 176 -12.49 11.91 -8.27
C ILE A 176 -13.79 11.58 -9.03
N LEU A 177 -14.88 11.37 -8.31
CA LEU A 177 -16.20 11.14 -8.91
C LEU A 177 -16.67 12.34 -9.75
N ASP A 178 -16.44 13.56 -9.25
CA ASP A 178 -16.84 14.81 -9.93
C ASP A 178 -16.03 15.05 -11.21
N ALA A 179 -14.78 14.60 -11.23
CA ALA A 179 -13.93 14.64 -12.42
C ALA A 179 -14.35 13.62 -13.49
N GLY A 180 -15.14 12.59 -13.13
CA GLY A 180 -15.60 11.56 -14.06
C GLY A 180 -14.56 10.46 -14.34
N ASP A 181 -13.47 10.38 -13.56
CA ASP A 181 -12.44 9.35 -13.72
C ASP A 181 -12.98 7.93 -13.46
N VAL A 182 -14.03 7.81 -12.67
CA VAL A 182 -14.67 6.52 -12.32
C VAL A 182 -16.13 6.74 -11.98
N GLY A 183 -16.97 5.76 -12.30
CA GLY A 183 -18.38 5.75 -11.91
C GLY A 183 -18.57 5.44 -10.41
N LEU A 184 -19.71 5.89 -9.84
CA LEU A 184 -20.00 5.68 -8.42
C LEU A 184 -20.05 4.17 -8.06
N ASP A 185 -20.58 3.33 -8.95
CA ASP A 185 -20.67 1.88 -8.74
C ASP A 185 -19.33 1.18 -8.86
N GLU A 186 -18.40 1.76 -9.61
CA GLU A 186 -17.07 1.22 -9.89
C GLU A 186 -16.04 1.69 -8.86
N MET A 187 -16.32 2.79 -8.13
CA MET A 187 -15.44 3.29 -7.06
C MET A 187 -15.46 2.36 -5.86
N THR A 188 -14.87 1.19 -6.06
CA THR A 188 -14.71 0.15 -5.03
C THR A 188 -13.28 0.06 -4.56
N GLY A 189 -13.09 -0.49 -3.36
CA GLY A 189 -11.77 -0.62 -2.76
C GLY A 189 -11.77 -1.44 -1.47
N SER A 190 -10.72 -1.25 -0.67
CA SER A 190 -10.61 -1.85 0.65
C SER A 190 -11.59 -1.24 1.65
N TRP A 191 -11.80 -1.91 2.77
CA TRP A 191 -12.62 -1.41 3.87
C TRP A 191 -12.10 -0.07 4.45
N ALA A 192 -10.84 0.28 4.22
CA ALA A 192 -10.20 1.52 4.66
C ALA A 192 -10.12 2.59 3.55
N GLY A 193 -10.76 2.35 2.40
CA GLY A 193 -10.86 3.32 1.31
C GLY A 193 -9.68 3.34 0.33
N ALA A 194 -8.78 2.36 0.38
CA ALA A 194 -7.73 2.20 -0.64
C ALA A 194 -8.35 1.62 -1.93
N MET A 195 -8.02 2.22 -3.08
CA MET A 195 -8.74 2.07 -4.33
C MET A 195 -7.97 1.31 -5.40
N GLY A 196 -8.70 0.52 -6.18
CA GLY A 196 -8.23 -0.09 -7.41
C GLY A 196 -7.05 -1.05 -7.23
N GLN A 197 -6.36 -1.34 -8.31
CA GLN A 197 -5.25 -2.30 -8.33
C GLN A 197 -3.99 -1.76 -7.64
N ALA A 198 -3.81 -0.44 -7.62
CA ALA A 198 -2.71 0.24 -6.95
C ALA A 198 -2.94 0.45 -5.45
N GLN A 199 -4.14 0.20 -4.92
CA GLN A 199 -4.55 0.46 -3.55
C GLN A 199 -4.20 1.88 -3.09
N PHE A 200 -4.43 2.87 -3.96
CA PHE A 200 -4.23 4.27 -3.63
C PHE A 200 -5.32 4.80 -2.73
N MET A 201 -4.95 5.57 -1.73
CA MET A 201 -5.91 6.45 -1.06
C MET A 201 -6.37 7.55 -2.04
N PRO A 202 -7.62 8.06 -1.92
CA PRO A 202 -8.13 9.10 -2.84
C PRO A 202 -7.22 10.30 -3.00
N SER A 203 -6.66 10.81 -1.90
CA SER A 203 -5.71 11.93 -1.97
C SER A 203 -4.40 11.58 -2.69
N THR A 204 -3.97 10.33 -2.63
CA THR A 204 -2.81 9.83 -3.40
C THR A 204 -3.15 9.74 -4.88
N TYR A 205 -4.33 9.25 -5.21
CA TYR A 205 -4.84 9.21 -6.58
C TYR A 205 -4.85 10.60 -7.21
N LEU A 206 -5.45 11.60 -6.57
CA LEU A 206 -5.51 12.97 -7.10
C LEU A 206 -4.12 13.55 -7.42
N ARG A 207 -3.11 13.17 -6.66
CA ARG A 207 -1.73 13.67 -6.83
C ARG A 207 -0.91 12.89 -7.85
N HIS A 208 -1.20 11.59 -8.02
CA HIS A 208 -0.26 10.69 -8.69
C HIS A 208 -0.86 9.83 -9.80
N ALA A 209 -2.19 9.71 -9.89
CA ALA A 209 -2.82 8.95 -10.97
C ALA A 209 -2.51 9.56 -12.33
N VAL A 210 -2.26 8.71 -13.31
CA VAL A 210 -1.85 9.05 -14.68
C VAL A 210 -2.79 8.32 -15.63
N ASP A 211 -3.32 9.05 -16.61
CA ASP A 211 -3.92 8.51 -17.81
C ASP A 211 -2.75 8.22 -18.78
N TRP A 212 -2.41 6.95 -18.93
CA TRP A 212 -1.26 6.53 -19.74
C TRP A 212 -1.65 6.14 -21.15
N ASP A 213 -2.81 5.54 -21.34
CA ASP A 213 -3.32 5.12 -22.64
C ASP A 213 -4.02 6.27 -23.39
N GLY A 214 -4.30 7.39 -22.71
CA GLY A 214 -4.79 8.63 -23.33
C GLY A 214 -6.28 8.60 -23.64
N ASP A 215 -7.05 7.77 -22.93
CA ASP A 215 -8.50 7.66 -23.12
C ASP A 215 -9.30 8.77 -22.41
N GLY A 216 -8.63 9.61 -21.63
CA GLY A 216 -9.20 10.71 -20.86
C GLY A 216 -9.60 10.37 -19.43
N GLN A 217 -9.34 9.14 -18.98
CA GLN A 217 -9.58 8.67 -17.61
C GLN A 217 -8.27 8.23 -16.96
N ARG A 218 -8.18 8.30 -15.65
CA ARG A 218 -7.03 7.79 -14.88
C ARG A 218 -7.46 6.50 -14.18
N ASP A 219 -7.71 5.45 -14.97
CA ASP A 219 -8.35 4.22 -14.49
C ASP A 219 -7.38 3.27 -13.78
N ILE A 220 -7.29 3.37 -12.46
CA ILE A 220 -6.51 2.42 -11.64
C ILE A 220 -7.29 1.14 -11.28
N TRP A 221 -8.52 0.97 -11.73
CA TRP A 221 -9.35 -0.22 -11.49
C TRP A 221 -9.26 -1.22 -12.65
N GLY A 222 -9.40 -0.75 -13.89
CA GLY A 222 -9.47 -1.57 -15.10
C GLY A 222 -8.25 -1.47 -16.02
N SER A 223 -7.61 -0.28 -16.14
CA SER A 223 -6.49 -0.04 -17.05
C SER A 223 -5.15 -0.41 -16.40
N VAL A 224 -4.55 -1.54 -16.79
CA VAL A 224 -3.20 -1.93 -16.35
C VAL A 224 -2.12 -0.90 -16.74
N PRO A 225 -2.18 -0.25 -17.92
CA PRO A 225 -1.30 0.85 -18.26
C PRO A 225 -1.32 2.00 -17.25
N ASP A 226 -2.50 2.45 -16.86
CA ASP A 226 -2.69 3.52 -15.88
C ASP A 226 -2.22 3.12 -14.48
N VAL A 227 -2.48 1.86 -14.10
CA VAL A 227 -2.01 1.29 -12.84
C VAL A 227 -0.48 1.41 -12.74
N PHE A 228 0.26 0.89 -13.73
CA PHE A 228 1.72 0.91 -13.69
C PHE A 228 2.29 2.33 -13.80
N ALA A 229 1.70 3.17 -14.65
CA ALA A 229 2.12 4.56 -14.78
C ALA A 229 1.88 5.35 -13.49
N SER A 230 0.70 5.19 -12.86
CA SER A 230 0.36 5.83 -11.60
C SER A 230 1.28 5.40 -10.45
N MET A 231 1.52 4.09 -10.33
CA MET A 231 2.45 3.53 -9.35
C MET A 231 3.86 4.08 -9.54
N SER A 232 4.34 4.12 -10.79
CA SER A 232 5.66 4.66 -11.13
C SER A 232 5.77 6.15 -10.86
N ASN A 233 4.73 6.92 -11.19
CA ASN A 233 4.68 8.36 -10.96
C ASN A 233 4.77 8.69 -9.47
N LEU A 234 4.08 7.93 -8.61
CA LEU A 234 4.20 8.11 -7.16
C LEU A 234 5.64 7.90 -6.71
N LEU A 235 6.28 6.80 -7.08
CA LEU A 235 7.65 6.51 -6.67
C LEU A 235 8.64 7.55 -7.22
N ALA A 236 8.53 7.92 -8.49
CA ALA A 236 9.40 8.91 -9.13
C ALA A 236 9.27 10.28 -8.44
N ARG A 237 8.03 10.77 -8.19
CA ARG A 237 7.79 12.03 -7.49
C ARG A 237 8.18 11.98 -6.00
N SER A 238 8.24 10.79 -5.44
CA SER A 238 8.73 10.57 -4.08
C SER A 238 10.26 10.50 -3.99
N GLY A 239 10.97 10.71 -5.10
CA GLY A 239 12.43 10.79 -5.14
C GLY A 239 13.13 9.49 -5.47
N TRP A 240 12.48 8.57 -6.21
CA TRP A 240 13.12 7.36 -6.70
C TRP A 240 14.39 7.69 -7.48
N ARG A 241 15.50 7.05 -7.13
CA ARG A 241 16.78 7.18 -7.82
C ARG A 241 16.98 6.04 -8.78
N GLN A 242 16.93 6.35 -10.07
CA GLN A 242 17.20 5.39 -11.12
C GLN A 242 18.60 4.79 -10.96
N GLY A 243 18.73 3.48 -11.13
CA GLY A 243 19.99 2.76 -11.00
C GLY A 243 20.43 2.44 -9.57
N GLU A 244 19.79 3.03 -8.53
CA GLU A 244 20.04 2.67 -7.14
C GLU A 244 19.12 1.51 -6.73
N LEU A 245 19.68 0.53 -6.02
CA LEU A 245 18.90 -0.58 -5.46
C LEU A 245 18.05 -0.10 -4.27
N TRP A 246 17.05 -0.90 -3.88
CA TRP A 246 16.33 -0.69 -2.63
C TRP A 246 17.19 -1.01 -1.39
N GLY A 247 18.10 -1.97 -1.52
CA GLY A 247 18.93 -2.52 -0.47
C GLY A 247 19.46 -3.88 -0.85
N ARG A 248 19.91 -4.64 0.14
CA ARG A 248 20.31 -6.05 0.01
C ARG A 248 20.24 -6.77 1.35
N GLU A 249 19.99 -8.07 1.33
CA GLU A 249 20.16 -8.94 2.49
C GLU A 249 21.66 -9.16 2.76
N VAL A 250 22.05 -9.19 4.03
CA VAL A 250 23.45 -9.28 4.44
C VAL A 250 23.62 -10.20 5.66
N GLN A 251 24.82 -10.74 5.82
CA GLN A 251 25.29 -11.30 7.07
C GLN A 251 26.01 -10.18 7.84
N ALA A 252 25.48 -9.83 9.02
CA ALA A 252 26.06 -8.76 9.84
C ALA A 252 26.43 -9.28 11.23
N PRO A 253 27.61 -8.90 11.77
CA PRO A 253 28.00 -9.22 13.14
C PRO A 253 26.90 -8.85 14.15
N ALA A 254 26.67 -9.70 15.15
CA ALA A 254 25.57 -9.53 16.10
C ALA A 254 25.68 -8.27 16.98
N ASP A 255 26.90 -7.80 17.21
CA ASP A 255 27.22 -6.61 17.97
C ASP A 255 27.01 -5.29 17.21
N LEU A 256 26.84 -5.35 15.87
CA LEU A 256 26.47 -4.16 15.11
C LEU A 256 25.01 -3.78 15.40
N PRO A 257 24.77 -2.55 15.92
CA PRO A 257 23.42 -2.16 16.29
C PRO A 257 22.51 -1.96 15.08
N ALA A 258 21.27 -2.42 15.18
CA ALA A 258 20.23 -2.06 14.24
C ALA A 258 20.02 -0.54 14.22
N GLY A 259 19.72 0.02 13.05
CA GLY A 259 19.59 1.47 12.85
C GLY A 259 20.91 2.19 12.62
N ARG A 260 22.08 1.50 12.70
CA ARG A 260 23.36 2.10 12.32
C ARG A 260 23.30 2.62 10.90
N ARG A 261 23.83 3.82 10.69
CA ARG A 261 23.94 4.50 9.40
C ARG A 261 25.40 4.64 9.04
N ASP A 262 25.77 4.21 7.85
CA ASP A 262 27.15 4.27 7.36
C ASP A 262 27.16 4.08 5.83
N THR A 263 28.32 4.12 5.18
CA THR A 263 28.45 3.69 3.80
C THR A 263 28.55 2.19 3.67
N VAL A 264 28.24 1.64 2.49
CA VAL A 264 28.42 0.20 2.20
C VAL A 264 29.87 -0.23 2.45
N ALA A 265 30.84 0.58 2.03
CA ALA A 265 32.27 0.33 2.27
C ALA A 265 32.62 0.30 3.77
N ALA A 266 32.04 1.17 4.58
CA ALA A 266 32.25 1.18 6.03
C ALA A 266 31.62 -0.05 6.69
N PHE A 267 30.46 -0.50 6.24
CA PHE A 267 29.86 -1.75 6.69
C PHE A 267 30.71 -2.96 6.30
N ALA A 268 31.29 -3.00 5.10
CA ALA A 268 32.23 -4.03 4.70
C ALA A 268 33.46 -4.11 5.62
N LYS A 269 34.05 -2.97 5.98
CA LYS A 269 35.15 -2.88 6.97
C LYS A 269 34.72 -3.31 8.39
N ALA A 270 33.45 -3.10 8.75
CA ALA A 270 32.88 -3.54 10.02
C ALA A 270 32.49 -5.04 10.01
N GLY A 271 32.90 -5.81 9.00
CA GLY A 271 32.67 -7.25 8.95
C GLY A 271 31.34 -7.68 8.34
N VAL A 272 30.55 -6.78 7.80
CA VAL A 272 29.32 -7.14 7.07
C VAL A 272 29.69 -7.80 5.73
N ARG A 273 28.97 -8.86 5.38
CA ARG A 273 29.13 -9.64 4.14
C ARG A 273 27.80 -9.68 3.38
N ASP A 274 27.85 -10.02 2.10
CA ASP A 274 26.63 -10.31 1.37
C ASP A 274 25.91 -11.54 1.96
N ARG A 275 24.75 -11.85 1.42
CA ARG A 275 23.92 -12.96 1.90
C ARG A 275 24.64 -14.31 1.85
N GLU A 276 25.48 -14.53 0.85
CA GLU A 276 26.27 -15.76 0.60
C GLU A 276 27.59 -15.79 1.39
N GLY A 277 27.92 -14.71 2.12
CA GLY A 277 29.17 -14.58 2.89
C GLY A 277 30.31 -13.96 2.11
N GLY A 278 30.08 -13.51 0.87
CA GLY A 278 31.03 -12.82 0.04
C GLY A 278 31.27 -11.35 0.45
N PRO A 279 32.25 -10.67 -0.15
CA PRO A 279 32.56 -9.28 0.15
C PRO A 279 31.47 -8.34 -0.39
N LEU A 280 31.11 -7.31 0.39
CA LEU A 280 30.31 -6.20 -0.12
C LEU A 280 31.11 -5.35 -1.13
N PRO A 281 30.44 -4.69 -2.09
CA PRO A 281 31.11 -3.77 -2.99
C PRO A 281 31.73 -2.59 -2.22
N ASN A 282 32.90 -2.14 -2.71
CA ASN A 282 33.48 -0.90 -2.20
C ASN A 282 32.70 0.31 -2.74
N SER A 283 31.75 0.80 -1.97
CA SER A 283 30.82 1.84 -2.40
C SER A 283 30.50 2.81 -1.27
N ASP A 284 30.46 4.10 -1.60
CA ASP A 284 30.09 5.17 -0.67
C ASP A 284 28.57 5.41 -0.58
N ILE A 285 27.74 4.51 -1.15
CA ILE A 285 26.29 4.57 -1.01
C ILE A 285 25.91 4.55 0.47
N PRO A 286 25.15 5.55 0.95
CA PRO A 286 24.65 5.56 2.32
C PRO A 286 23.68 4.41 2.54
N ALA A 287 23.85 3.72 3.65
CA ALA A 287 23.01 2.58 4.02
C ALA A 287 22.58 2.65 5.49
N VAL A 288 21.47 1.99 5.79
CA VAL A 288 20.99 1.76 7.15
C VAL A 288 20.93 0.26 7.40
N LEU A 289 21.53 -0.21 8.47
CA LEU A 289 21.42 -1.61 8.89
C LEU A 289 20.05 -1.84 9.55
N LEU A 290 19.19 -2.60 8.91
CA LEU A 290 17.98 -3.14 9.52
C LEU A 290 18.24 -4.58 10.00
N ARG A 291 17.62 -4.95 11.11
CA ARG A 291 17.66 -6.29 11.65
C ARG A 291 16.26 -6.70 12.09
N MET A 292 15.77 -7.79 11.52
CA MET A 292 14.43 -8.29 11.79
C MET A 292 14.52 -9.45 12.81
N ASP A 293 13.48 -9.60 13.62
CA ASP A 293 13.36 -10.70 14.59
C ASP A 293 14.51 -10.78 15.63
N GLY A 294 15.15 -9.64 15.95
CA GLY A 294 16.15 -9.52 17.00
C GLY A 294 17.60 -9.75 16.55
N PRO A 295 18.56 -9.89 17.49
CA PRO A 295 19.99 -9.84 17.20
C PRO A 295 20.51 -10.92 16.24
N GLY A 296 19.93 -12.12 16.26
CA GLY A 296 20.28 -13.22 15.34
C GLY A 296 19.42 -13.30 14.08
N GLY A 297 18.49 -12.39 13.90
CA GLY A 297 17.55 -12.40 12.78
C GLY A 297 18.15 -11.89 11.48
N ARG A 298 17.36 -11.97 10.40
CA ARG A 298 17.77 -11.51 9.07
C ARG A 298 18.17 -10.05 9.10
N ALA A 299 19.28 -9.72 8.45
CA ALA A 299 19.83 -8.38 8.39
C ALA A 299 19.84 -7.85 6.95
N PHE A 300 19.63 -6.55 6.81
CA PHE A 300 19.54 -5.86 5.52
C PHE A 300 20.30 -4.54 5.57
N LEU A 301 21.06 -4.22 4.54
CA LEU A 301 21.46 -2.86 4.25
C LEU A 301 20.41 -2.24 3.33
N THR A 302 19.74 -1.21 3.81
CA THR A 302 18.71 -0.50 3.05
C THR A 302 19.23 0.85 2.57
N TYR A 303 18.86 1.24 1.34
CA TYR A 303 19.35 2.44 0.67
C TYR A 303 18.23 3.47 0.51
N HIS A 304 18.49 4.52 -0.25
CA HIS A 304 17.52 5.60 -0.45
C HIS A 304 16.18 5.09 -1.00
N ASN A 305 16.19 4.23 -2.02
CA ASN A 305 14.95 3.75 -2.63
C ASN A 305 14.08 2.90 -1.69
N PHE A 306 14.65 2.30 -0.65
CA PHE A 306 13.87 1.69 0.42
C PHE A 306 13.01 2.73 1.16
N GLN A 307 13.56 3.91 1.43
CA GLN A 307 12.79 4.98 2.07
C GLN A 307 11.69 5.52 1.14
N VAL A 308 11.91 5.50 -0.17
CA VAL A 308 10.88 5.85 -1.16
C VAL A 308 9.74 4.82 -1.13
N ILE A 309 10.04 3.52 -1.08
CA ILE A 309 9.00 2.49 -0.91
C ILE A 309 8.21 2.72 0.39
N LYS A 310 8.86 3.17 1.46
CA LYS A 310 8.19 3.49 2.73
C LYS A 310 7.26 4.72 2.67
N ILE A 311 7.34 5.54 1.64
CA ILE A 311 6.32 6.58 1.40
C ILE A 311 5.00 5.95 0.98
N TRP A 312 5.05 4.84 0.24
CA TRP A 312 3.88 4.05 -0.09
C TRP A 312 3.25 3.41 1.16
N ASN A 313 4.05 2.69 1.92
CA ASN A 313 3.64 2.07 3.18
C ASN A 313 4.80 2.12 4.18
N ARG A 314 4.57 2.74 5.34
CA ARG A 314 5.60 3.01 6.35
C ARG A 314 6.17 1.76 7.04
N SER A 315 5.58 0.58 6.82
CA SER A 315 6.03 -0.68 7.39
C SER A 315 7.36 -1.13 6.77
N ASP A 316 8.36 -1.39 7.61
CA ASP A 316 9.61 -2.02 7.17
C ASP A 316 9.37 -3.41 6.59
N TYR A 317 8.42 -4.16 7.15
CA TYR A 317 8.03 -5.49 6.66
C TYR A 317 7.51 -5.42 5.23
N PHE A 318 6.62 -4.46 4.95
CA PHE A 318 6.10 -4.24 3.60
C PHE A 318 7.22 -3.84 2.62
N ALA A 319 8.03 -2.84 2.98
CA ALA A 319 9.08 -2.34 2.11
C ALA A 319 10.15 -3.41 1.82
N LEU A 320 10.53 -4.23 2.81
CA LEU A 320 11.39 -5.39 2.62
C LEU A 320 10.74 -6.44 1.71
N SER A 321 9.42 -6.66 1.82
CA SER A 321 8.70 -7.59 0.95
C SER A 321 8.72 -7.15 -0.51
N VAL A 322 8.53 -5.85 -0.77
CA VAL A 322 8.65 -5.29 -2.12
C VAL A 322 10.04 -5.57 -2.69
N GLY A 323 11.09 -5.26 -1.93
CA GLY A 323 12.47 -5.48 -2.35
C GLY A 323 12.77 -6.96 -2.60
N LEU A 324 12.46 -7.82 -1.65
CA LEU A 324 12.71 -9.27 -1.74
C LEU A 324 11.94 -9.94 -2.87
N LEU A 325 10.67 -9.57 -3.07
CA LEU A 325 9.88 -10.07 -4.19
C LEU A 325 10.45 -9.55 -5.51
N SER A 326 10.77 -8.26 -5.60
CA SER A 326 11.41 -7.67 -6.79
C SER A 326 12.68 -8.43 -7.19
N ASP A 327 13.52 -8.82 -6.22
CA ASP A 327 14.76 -9.56 -6.50
C ASP A 327 14.48 -10.98 -7.00
N GLN A 328 13.45 -11.66 -6.49
CA GLN A 328 13.05 -12.99 -6.99
C GLN A 328 12.43 -12.93 -8.40
N LEU A 329 11.81 -11.81 -8.78
CA LEU A 329 11.28 -11.63 -10.12
C LEU A 329 12.37 -11.37 -11.18
N LYS A 330 13.55 -10.88 -10.78
CA LYS A 330 14.71 -10.68 -11.69
C LYS A 330 15.43 -11.97 -12.03
N ALA A 331 15.33 -12.99 -11.18
CA ALA A 331 16.09 -14.23 -11.28
C ALA A 331 15.52 -15.24 -12.31
N ALA A 332 14.55 -14.82 -13.14
CA ALA A 332 13.90 -15.67 -14.13
C ALA A 332 14.45 -15.46 -15.54
#